data_3d7bed228d4bd3b46a0c4146c9ec2809
#
_entry.id   3d7bed228d4bd3b46a0c4146c9ec2809
#
_cell.length_a   1.000
_cell.length_b   1.000
_cell.length_c   1.000
_cell.angle_alpha   90.00
_cell.angle_beta   90.00
_cell.angle_gamma   90.00
#
_symmetry.space_group_name_H-M   'P 1'
#
loop_
_entity.id
_entity.type
_entity.pdbx_description
1 polymer ?
#
loop_
_entity_poly.entity_id
_entity_poly.type
_entity_poly.pdbx_seq_one_letter_code
_entity_poly.pdbx_strand_id
1 'polypeptide(L)'
;MYKRQTISSDEKAEVAQEAGADKVINYKNEDVVEEIMNYTDNKGVDRIFEVEFGGNLSINEKILKSNGVIAAYGSMAEIEPKLPFYNFMFKGIKIDTFLIYSINQNFRKELINGLSKMLNENSLKHMVTKTFSIDNIIEAHEAMESGNIIGNIVVEVSKE
;
A
#
# COMPACT_ATOMS: atom_id res chain seq x y z
N MET A 1 -5.83 -14.69 6.69
CA MET A 1 -5.32 -13.32 7.05
C MET A 1 -6.33 -12.33 6.52
N TYR A 2 -6.84 -11.44 7.38
CA TYR A 2 -7.80 -10.42 6.96
C TYR A 2 -7.07 -9.18 6.43
N LYS A 3 -7.47 -8.68 5.26
CA LYS A 3 -6.92 -7.48 4.63
C LYS A 3 -7.90 -6.31 4.72
N ARG A 4 -7.45 -5.17 5.23
CA ARG A 4 -8.18 -3.90 5.21
C ARG A 4 -7.39 -2.93 4.36
N GLN A 5 -8.08 -2.23 3.48
CA GLN A 5 -7.48 -1.31 2.52
C GLN A 5 -8.14 0.05 2.61
N THR A 6 -7.34 1.10 2.81
CA THR A 6 -7.79 2.48 2.67
C THR A 6 -7.77 2.91 1.21
N ILE A 7 -8.79 3.62 0.77
CA ILE A 7 -8.94 4.10 -0.61
C ILE A 7 -9.46 5.54 -0.63
N SER A 8 -9.44 6.17 -1.80
CA SER A 8 -9.84 7.57 -1.99
C SER A 8 -11.05 7.77 -2.92
N SER A 9 -11.62 6.70 -3.46
CA SER A 9 -12.83 6.74 -4.31
C SER A 9 -13.50 5.38 -4.37
N ASP A 10 -14.79 5.35 -4.74
CA ASP A 10 -15.58 4.12 -4.85
C ASP A 10 -15.06 3.19 -5.96
N GLU A 11 -14.56 3.74 -7.06
CA GLU A 11 -13.92 2.95 -8.12
C GLU A 11 -12.69 2.20 -7.61
N LYS A 12 -11.88 2.84 -6.74
CA LYS A 12 -10.74 2.16 -6.09
C LYS A 12 -11.19 1.12 -5.07
N ALA A 13 -12.38 1.28 -4.48
CA ALA A 13 -12.96 0.31 -3.58
C ALA A 13 -13.25 -1.01 -4.28
N GLU A 14 -13.88 -0.97 -5.46
CA GLU A 14 -14.17 -2.15 -6.27
C GLU A 14 -12.88 -2.93 -6.60
N VAL A 15 -11.87 -2.21 -7.07
CA VAL A 15 -10.56 -2.80 -7.40
C VAL A 15 -9.90 -3.45 -6.17
N ALA A 16 -9.95 -2.78 -5.01
CA ALA A 16 -9.38 -3.31 -3.77
C ALA A 16 -10.11 -4.58 -3.30
N GLN A 17 -11.45 -4.62 -3.41
CA GLN A 17 -12.26 -5.79 -3.08
C GLN A 17 -11.98 -6.96 -4.03
N GLU A 18 -11.92 -6.71 -5.34
CA GLU A 18 -11.55 -7.72 -6.33
C GLU A 18 -10.14 -8.28 -6.11
N ALA A 19 -9.21 -7.45 -5.60
CA ALA A 19 -7.87 -7.86 -5.20
C ALA A 19 -7.83 -8.58 -3.84
N GLY A 20 -9.01 -8.84 -3.23
CA GLY A 20 -9.15 -9.61 -2.01
C GLY A 20 -9.04 -8.80 -0.72
N ALA A 21 -9.43 -7.53 -0.72
CA ALA A 21 -9.63 -6.78 0.52
C ALA A 21 -10.94 -7.21 1.20
N ASP A 22 -10.86 -7.61 2.47
CA ASP A 22 -12.03 -8.01 3.27
C ASP A 22 -12.86 -6.80 3.72
N LYS A 23 -12.20 -5.67 3.96
CA LYS A 23 -12.83 -4.38 4.29
C LYS A 23 -12.11 -3.28 3.54
N VAL A 24 -12.87 -2.39 2.96
CA VAL A 24 -12.38 -1.16 2.30
C VAL A 24 -12.91 0.04 3.07
N ILE A 25 -12.09 1.06 3.23
CA ILE A 25 -12.40 2.28 3.99
C ILE A 25 -12.03 3.49 3.13
N ASN A 26 -12.99 4.33 2.83
CA ASN A 26 -12.75 5.58 2.10
C ASN A 26 -12.34 6.68 3.09
N TYR A 27 -11.04 6.90 3.23
CA TYR A 27 -10.46 7.83 4.19
C TYR A 27 -10.85 9.31 3.96
N LYS A 28 -11.50 9.63 2.85
CA LYS A 28 -12.04 10.98 2.61
C LYS A 28 -13.40 11.22 3.29
N ASN A 29 -14.14 10.15 3.51
CA ASN A 29 -15.53 10.22 3.98
C ASN A 29 -15.76 9.47 5.29
N GLU A 30 -14.81 8.61 5.69
CA GLU A 30 -14.93 7.72 6.85
C GLU A 30 -13.76 7.94 7.82
N ASP A 31 -14.00 7.79 9.10
CA ASP A 31 -12.94 7.76 10.11
C ASP A 31 -12.26 6.39 10.12
N VAL A 32 -11.01 6.36 9.65
CA VAL A 32 -10.23 5.12 9.51
C VAL A 32 -10.04 4.43 10.86
N VAL A 33 -9.87 5.19 11.95
CA VAL A 33 -9.67 4.61 13.29
C VAL A 33 -10.95 3.93 13.75
N GLU A 34 -12.09 4.63 13.65
CA GLU A 34 -13.38 4.10 14.04
C GLU A 34 -13.72 2.84 13.26
N GLU A 35 -13.60 2.88 11.93
CA GLU A 35 -13.90 1.77 11.05
C GLU A 35 -13.04 0.53 11.32
N ILE A 36 -11.73 0.71 11.53
CA ILE A 36 -10.83 -0.39 11.87
C ILE A 36 -11.15 -0.97 13.25
N MET A 37 -11.38 -0.13 14.24
CA MET A 37 -11.66 -0.58 15.59
C MET A 37 -13.00 -1.32 15.66
N ASN A 38 -14.04 -0.80 15.00
CA ASN A 38 -15.33 -1.48 14.90
C ASN A 38 -15.21 -2.84 14.20
N TYR A 39 -14.49 -2.90 13.05
CA TYR A 39 -14.32 -4.13 12.28
C TYR A 39 -13.47 -5.18 13.00
N THR A 40 -12.66 -4.78 13.97
CA THR A 40 -11.76 -5.67 14.72
C THR A 40 -12.20 -5.92 16.15
N ASP A 41 -13.44 -5.61 16.52
CA ASP A 41 -13.95 -5.68 17.90
C ASP A 41 -13.02 -4.95 18.89
N ASN A 42 -12.57 -3.76 18.54
CA ASN A 42 -11.63 -2.93 19.29
C ASN A 42 -10.23 -3.57 19.53
N LYS A 43 -9.88 -4.61 18.77
CA LYS A 43 -8.57 -5.27 18.91
C LYS A 43 -7.47 -4.61 18.09
N GLY A 44 -7.83 -3.92 17.01
CA GLY A 44 -6.88 -3.33 16.08
C GLY A 44 -6.24 -4.33 15.11
N VAL A 45 -5.15 -3.93 14.46
CA VAL A 45 -4.45 -4.71 13.44
C VAL A 45 -3.06 -5.15 13.89
N ASP A 46 -2.57 -6.26 13.37
CA ASP A 46 -1.25 -6.81 13.74
C ASP A 46 -0.12 -6.17 12.93
N ARG A 47 -0.41 -5.75 11.69
CA ARG A 47 0.57 -5.19 10.76
C ARG A 47 -0.05 -4.14 9.85
N ILE A 48 0.73 -3.10 9.58
CA ILE A 48 0.39 -2.03 8.63
C ILE A 48 1.48 -2.00 7.55
N PHE A 49 1.08 -1.98 6.28
CA PHE A 49 1.94 -1.62 5.16
C PHE A 49 1.69 -0.15 4.85
N GLU A 50 2.73 0.67 4.96
CA GLU A 50 2.59 2.11 5.00
C GLU A 50 3.44 2.81 3.94
N VAL A 51 2.76 3.53 3.06
CA VAL A 51 3.38 4.35 2.01
C VAL A 51 3.51 5.82 2.43
N GLU A 52 2.69 6.25 3.41
CA GLU A 52 2.64 7.63 3.91
C GLU A 52 2.79 7.63 5.44
N PHE A 53 3.98 7.18 5.88
CA PHE A 53 4.24 6.91 7.29
C PHE A 53 4.00 8.11 8.20
N GLY A 54 4.55 9.28 7.84
CA GLY A 54 4.45 10.48 8.68
C GLY A 54 3.02 11.00 8.75
N GLY A 55 2.36 11.14 7.62
CA GLY A 55 0.99 11.63 7.54
C GLY A 55 -0.01 10.74 8.28
N ASN A 56 0.22 9.42 8.29
CA ASN A 56 -0.67 8.46 8.92
C ASN A 56 -0.25 8.03 10.34
N LEU A 57 0.84 8.57 10.88
CA LEU A 57 1.42 8.09 12.13
C LEU A 57 0.44 8.11 13.32
N SER A 58 -0.39 9.14 13.43
CA SER A 58 -1.40 9.28 14.48
C SER A 58 -2.55 8.26 14.35
N ILE A 59 -2.89 7.85 13.13
CA ILE A 59 -3.85 6.78 12.83
C ILE A 59 -3.22 5.44 13.20
N ASN A 60 -2.02 5.20 12.69
CA ASN A 60 -1.26 3.96 12.89
C ASN A 60 -1.06 3.63 14.37
N GLU A 61 -0.75 4.64 15.19
CA GLU A 61 -0.64 4.51 16.64
C GLU A 61 -1.90 3.96 17.28
N LYS A 62 -3.06 4.46 16.87
CA LYS A 62 -4.36 4.11 17.47
C LYS A 62 -4.79 2.70 17.10
N ILE A 63 -4.68 2.35 15.82
CA ILE A 63 -5.21 1.09 15.27
C ILE A 63 -4.29 -0.12 15.45
N LEU A 64 -3.00 0.09 15.76
CA LEU A 64 -2.04 -1.00 15.88
C LEU A 64 -2.15 -1.67 17.25
N LYS A 65 -2.16 -3.00 17.27
CA LYS A 65 -2.09 -3.82 18.49
C LYS A 65 -0.73 -3.66 19.18
N SER A 66 -0.68 -4.06 20.45
CA SER A 66 0.60 -4.26 21.13
C SER A 66 1.44 -5.31 20.40
N ASN A 67 2.74 -5.04 20.29
CA ASN A 67 3.72 -5.80 19.51
C ASN A 67 3.45 -5.82 17.98
N GLY A 68 2.63 -4.89 17.50
CA GLY A 68 2.35 -4.75 16.07
C GLY A 68 3.54 -4.20 15.29
N VAL A 69 3.46 -4.31 13.97
CA VAL A 69 4.55 -3.91 13.05
C VAL A 69 4.03 -2.94 12.01
N ILE A 70 4.74 -1.84 11.80
CA ILE A 70 4.58 -0.94 10.66
C ILE A 70 5.71 -1.24 9.67
N ALA A 71 5.37 -1.69 8.48
CA ALA A 71 6.30 -1.84 7.36
C ALA A 71 6.18 -0.60 6.46
N ALA A 72 7.11 0.34 6.60
CA ALA A 72 7.06 1.65 5.95
C ALA A 72 8.07 1.75 4.79
N TYR A 73 7.61 2.26 3.65
CA TYR A 73 8.43 2.44 2.46
C TYR A 73 8.27 3.83 1.80
N GLY A 74 7.55 4.74 2.44
CA GLY A 74 7.38 6.13 2.02
C GLY A 74 6.82 7.01 3.14
N SER A 75 7.04 8.31 3.00
CA SER A 75 6.57 9.37 3.91
C SER A 75 6.69 10.74 3.23
N MET A 76 5.85 11.00 2.22
CA MET A 76 5.97 12.19 1.38
C MET A 76 5.27 13.42 1.97
N ALA A 77 4.15 13.24 2.68
CA ALA A 77 3.40 14.34 3.28
C ALA A 77 4.11 14.90 4.53
N GLU A 78 4.83 14.05 5.27
CA GLU A 78 5.60 14.45 6.45
C GLU A 78 6.93 13.68 6.45
N ILE A 79 8.00 14.35 6.02
CA ILE A 79 9.32 13.74 5.82
C ILE A 79 10.02 13.44 7.16
N GLU A 80 9.80 14.28 8.17
CA GLU A 80 10.41 14.18 9.49
C GLU A 80 9.33 14.15 10.58
N PRO A 81 8.55 13.05 10.68
CA PRO A 81 7.42 12.98 11.59
C PRO A 81 7.85 12.92 13.06
N LYS A 82 7.07 13.56 13.92
CA LYS A 82 7.24 13.46 15.37
C LYS A 82 6.75 12.12 15.85
N LEU A 83 7.66 11.21 16.17
CA LEU A 83 7.33 9.90 16.69
C LEU A 83 6.72 10.00 18.11
N PRO A 84 5.53 9.44 18.39
CA PRO A 84 4.97 9.34 19.74
C PRO A 84 5.68 8.23 20.53
N PHE A 85 6.94 8.49 20.92
CA PHE A 85 7.88 7.50 21.42
C PHE A 85 7.32 6.65 22.58
N TYR A 86 6.75 7.28 23.59
CA TYR A 86 6.25 6.54 24.76
C TYR A 86 5.07 5.63 24.42
N ASN A 87 4.16 6.09 23.56
CA ASN A 87 3.03 5.29 23.13
C ASN A 87 3.50 4.06 22.35
N PHE A 88 4.48 4.24 21.47
CA PHE A 88 5.09 3.15 20.71
C PHE A 88 5.87 2.20 21.63
N MET A 89 6.62 2.74 22.58
CA MET A 89 7.35 1.95 23.56
C MET A 89 6.41 1.10 24.43
N PHE A 90 5.33 1.68 24.97
CA PHE A 90 4.38 0.94 25.80
C PHE A 90 3.61 -0.13 25.04
N LYS A 91 3.35 0.10 23.74
CA LYS A 91 2.74 -0.91 22.87
C LYS A 91 3.75 -1.91 22.30
N GLY A 92 5.06 -1.68 22.44
CA GLY A 92 6.10 -2.52 21.83
C GLY A 92 6.07 -2.52 20.30
N ILE A 93 5.71 -1.37 19.69
CA ILE A 93 5.59 -1.25 18.23
C ILE A 93 6.96 -1.39 17.57
N LYS A 94 7.00 -2.13 16.47
CA LYS A 94 8.17 -2.23 15.59
C LYS A 94 7.92 -1.44 14.32
N ILE A 95 8.94 -0.71 13.88
CA ILE A 95 8.93 0.01 12.60
C ILE A 95 10.03 -0.60 11.75
N ASP A 96 9.63 -1.26 10.66
CA ASP A 96 10.52 -1.79 9.64
C ASP A 96 10.49 -0.83 8.44
N THR A 97 11.57 -0.10 8.23
CA THR A 97 11.70 0.73 7.03
C THR A 97 12.48 -0.02 5.96
N PHE A 98 12.02 0.05 4.72
CA PHE A 98 12.70 -0.63 3.63
C PHE A 98 12.61 0.14 2.31
N LEU A 99 13.63 -0.04 1.49
CA LEU A 99 13.69 0.45 0.12
C LEU A 99 13.91 -0.73 -0.81
N ILE A 100 12.98 -0.97 -1.72
CA ILE A 100 13.01 -2.13 -2.62
C ILE A 100 14.31 -2.21 -3.45
N TYR A 101 14.92 -1.07 -3.76
CA TYR A 101 16.16 -1.00 -4.54
C TYR A 101 17.40 -1.41 -3.75
N SER A 102 17.36 -1.36 -2.42
CA SER A 102 18.48 -1.72 -1.53
C SER A 102 18.45 -3.17 -1.03
N ILE A 103 17.44 -3.93 -1.41
CA ILE A 103 17.31 -5.34 -1.04
C ILE A 103 18.47 -6.13 -1.64
N ASN A 104 19.09 -7.01 -0.84
CA ASN A 104 20.18 -7.86 -1.33
C ASN A 104 19.73 -8.78 -2.48
N GLN A 105 20.67 -9.13 -3.36
CA GLN A 105 20.34 -9.84 -4.60
C GLN A 105 19.71 -11.22 -4.38
N ASN A 106 20.11 -11.96 -3.34
CA ASN A 106 19.54 -13.28 -3.08
C ASN A 106 18.08 -13.18 -2.67
N PHE A 107 17.78 -12.29 -1.73
CA PHE A 107 16.40 -12.03 -1.32
C PHE A 107 15.55 -11.50 -2.47
N ARG A 108 16.12 -10.63 -3.34
CA ARG A 108 15.43 -10.15 -4.55
C ARG A 108 15.07 -11.30 -5.48
N LYS A 109 15.96 -12.28 -5.70
CA LYS A 109 15.65 -13.46 -6.51
C LYS A 109 14.51 -14.29 -5.93
N GLU A 110 14.50 -14.49 -4.61
CA GLU A 110 13.41 -15.19 -3.93
C GLU A 110 12.07 -14.46 -4.11
N LEU A 111 12.05 -13.13 -3.97
CA LEU A 111 10.85 -12.32 -4.19
C LEU A 111 10.37 -12.40 -5.63
N ILE A 112 11.25 -12.29 -6.63
CA ILE A 112 10.92 -12.40 -8.06
C ILE A 112 10.34 -13.79 -8.34
N ASN A 113 10.95 -14.85 -7.85
CA ASN A 113 10.45 -16.21 -8.03
C ASN A 113 9.05 -16.37 -7.40
N GLY A 114 8.85 -15.83 -6.20
CA GLY A 114 7.56 -15.83 -5.51
C GLY A 114 6.48 -15.09 -6.31
N LEU A 115 6.79 -13.88 -6.80
CA LEU A 115 5.87 -13.09 -7.63
C LEU A 115 5.55 -13.80 -8.95
N SER A 116 6.56 -14.34 -9.63
CA SER A 116 6.36 -15.09 -10.88
C SER A 116 5.45 -16.29 -10.69
N LYS A 117 5.63 -17.02 -9.57
CA LYS A 117 4.74 -18.12 -9.22
C LYS A 117 3.29 -17.65 -9.02
N MET A 118 3.09 -16.59 -8.24
CA MET A 118 1.76 -16.03 -7.96
C MET A 118 1.07 -15.55 -9.25
N LEU A 119 1.79 -14.95 -10.17
CA LEU A 119 1.26 -14.54 -11.48
C LEU A 119 0.85 -15.75 -12.32
N ASN A 120 1.70 -16.77 -12.41
CA ASN A 120 1.40 -17.99 -13.15
C ASN A 120 0.20 -18.76 -12.60
N GLU A 121 -0.01 -18.72 -11.29
CA GLU A 121 -1.13 -19.33 -10.59
C GLU A 121 -2.40 -18.46 -10.58
N ASN A 122 -2.38 -17.29 -11.20
CA ASN A 122 -3.45 -16.28 -11.16
C ASN A 122 -3.88 -15.89 -9.73
N SER A 123 -2.99 -16.07 -8.75
CA SER A 123 -3.24 -15.70 -7.35
C SER A 123 -2.89 -14.25 -7.04
N LEU A 124 -2.21 -13.56 -7.94
CA LEU A 124 -1.93 -12.13 -7.90
C LEU A 124 -2.68 -11.43 -9.02
N LYS A 125 -3.61 -10.56 -8.64
CA LYS A 125 -4.27 -9.67 -9.60
C LYS A 125 -3.41 -8.43 -9.82
N HIS A 126 -3.13 -8.12 -11.06
CA HIS A 126 -2.48 -6.89 -11.48
C HIS A 126 -3.38 -6.18 -12.49
N MET A 127 -3.26 -4.87 -12.56
CA MET A 127 -4.07 -4.06 -13.45
C MET A 127 -3.17 -3.22 -14.34
N VAL A 128 -3.20 -3.48 -15.64
CA VAL A 128 -2.67 -2.60 -16.69
C VAL A 128 -3.86 -1.86 -17.28
N THR A 129 -3.96 -0.57 -17.00
CA THR A 129 -5.12 0.25 -17.40
C THR A 129 -4.95 0.82 -18.77
N LYS A 130 -3.73 1.22 -19.13
CA LYS A 130 -3.39 1.74 -20.46
C LYS A 130 -2.02 1.27 -20.90
N THR A 131 -1.90 1.04 -22.20
CA THR A 131 -0.62 0.80 -22.86
C THR A 131 -0.38 1.90 -23.89
N PHE A 132 0.82 2.46 -23.91
CA PHE A 132 1.26 3.46 -24.85
C PHE A 132 2.46 2.94 -25.63
N SER A 133 2.63 3.39 -26.89
CA SER A 133 3.90 3.20 -27.58
C SER A 133 4.94 4.18 -27.03
N ILE A 134 6.23 3.91 -27.24
CA ILE A 134 7.29 4.83 -26.85
C ILE A 134 7.17 6.19 -27.56
N ASP A 135 6.58 6.23 -28.75
CA ASP A 135 6.36 7.47 -29.49
C ASP A 135 5.36 8.40 -28.79
N ASN A 136 4.50 7.85 -27.93
CA ASN A 136 3.49 8.56 -27.14
C ASN A 136 3.90 8.72 -25.68
N ILE A 137 5.19 8.78 -25.38
CA ILE A 137 5.71 8.84 -24.02
C ILE A 137 5.21 10.07 -23.22
N ILE A 138 5.03 11.20 -23.91
CA ILE A 138 4.53 12.44 -23.31
C ILE A 138 3.10 12.22 -22.79
N GLU A 139 2.23 11.66 -23.62
CA GLU A 139 0.84 11.36 -23.27
C GLU A 139 0.76 10.34 -22.12
N ALA A 140 1.70 9.38 -22.06
CA ALA A 140 1.78 8.43 -20.96
C ALA A 140 2.11 9.12 -19.63
N HIS A 141 3.04 10.08 -19.63
CA HIS A 141 3.37 10.88 -18.44
C HIS A 141 2.20 11.76 -18.02
N GLU A 142 1.58 12.48 -18.95
CA GLU A 142 0.40 13.32 -18.66
C GLU A 142 -0.76 12.51 -18.07
N ALA A 143 -1.02 11.32 -18.62
CA ALA A 143 -2.02 10.42 -18.10
C ALA A 143 -1.72 9.97 -16.66
N MET A 144 -0.46 9.64 -16.34
CA MET A 144 -0.05 9.26 -15.00
C MET A 144 -0.15 10.44 -14.03
N GLU A 145 0.30 11.62 -14.41
CA GLU A 145 0.30 12.83 -13.59
C GLU A 145 -1.11 13.36 -13.34
N SER A 146 -2.07 13.04 -14.20
CA SER A 146 -3.48 13.42 -14.01
C SER A 146 -4.10 12.85 -12.72
N GLY A 147 -3.51 11.79 -12.14
CA GLY A 147 -4.03 11.11 -10.96
C GLY A 147 -5.31 10.30 -11.18
N ASN A 148 -5.82 10.25 -12.42
CA ASN A 148 -7.08 9.58 -12.77
C ASN A 148 -6.88 8.10 -13.17
N ILE A 149 -5.64 7.63 -13.17
CA ILE A 149 -5.33 6.23 -13.52
C ILE A 149 -5.47 5.35 -12.29
N ILE A 150 -6.27 4.30 -12.41
CA ILE A 150 -6.36 3.22 -11.42
C ILE A 150 -5.60 2.03 -11.97
N GLY A 151 -4.49 1.65 -11.36
CA GLY A 151 -3.60 0.60 -11.84
C GLY A 151 -2.31 1.15 -12.44
N ASN A 152 -1.76 0.44 -13.42
CA ASN A 152 -0.47 0.76 -14.02
C ASN A 152 -0.62 1.17 -15.48
N ILE A 153 0.31 2.04 -15.91
CA ILE A 153 0.55 2.34 -17.33
C ILE A 153 1.75 1.53 -17.79
N VAL A 154 1.67 0.97 -18.97
CA VAL A 154 2.77 0.26 -19.65
C VAL A 154 3.17 1.05 -20.90
N VAL A 155 4.47 1.20 -21.11
CA VAL A 155 5.01 1.76 -22.36
C VAL A 155 5.74 0.66 -23.12
N GLU A 156 5.28 0.37 -24.34
CA GLU A 156 5.91 -0.57 -25.25
C GLU A 156 7.07 0.13 -25.95
N VAL A 157 8.29 -0.36 -25.72
CA VAL A 157 9.53 0.23 -26.27
C VAL A 157 9.88 -0.32 -27.64
N SER A 158 9.49 -1.54 -27.94
CA SER A 158 9.69 -2.19 -29.24
C SER A 158 8.45 -2.97 -29.64
N LYS A 159 8.13 -2.96 -30.93
CA LYS A 159 7.21 -3.94 -31.50
C LYS A 159 8.06 -5.17 -31.81
N GLU A 160 7.78 -6.31 -31.19
CA GLU A 160 8.24 -7.60 -31.67
C GLU A 160 7.54 -7.98 -32.97
#